data_35f3da1a6f9c3f25d3354202b76a9a31
#
_entry.id   35f3da1a6f9c3f25d3354202b76a9a31
#
_cell.length_a   1.000
_cell.length_b   1.000
_cell.length_c   1.000
_cell.angle_alpha   90.00
_cell.angle_beta   90.00
_cell.angle_gamma   90.00
#
_symmetry.space_group_name_H-M   'P 1'
#
loop_
_entity.id
_entity.type
_entity.pdbx_description
1 polymer ?
#
loop_
_entity_poly.entity_id
_entity_poly.type
_entity_poly.pdbx_seq_one_letter_code
_entity_poly.pdbx_strand_id
1 'polypeptide(L)'
;MPPKSTLDFDVPGGQSPLQAIVYRWYREFHDDFVPWAVQQQPYVLCHGGDIVDGDHHRSTTQVTQDLKAQEDVAVADMMPIVERAAAYFQLAGTPAHDGESWVTARRIAERLGACKVEGSESHLHPELRMMVGDAMIQDTHHVSATGLHKSMPTGITSDAIEQFITAAKSGSECPQVFLRHHCHHHSRSGGFLRDPNVHWHGVTVPGWQLKGPYPWKVGARNHLPHFGGVVVRWVTNPFSAGHVEILPYVRGAGPSKPIVVKGVSR
;
A
#
# COMPACT_ATOMS: atom_id res chain seq x y z
N MET A 1 13.44 5.76 -4.14
CA MET A 1 14.84 5.91 -3.70
C MET A 1 15.16 7.37 -3.51
N PRO A 2 15.72 7.76 -2.36
CA PRO A 2 16.08 9.14 -2.10
C PRO A 2 17.17 9.63 -3.05
N PRO A 3 17.33 10.96 -3.19
CA PRO A 3 18.43 11.53 -3.93
C PRO A 3 19.78 11.11 -3.32
N LYS A 4 20.82 11.10 -4.14
CA LYS A 4 22.19 10.62 -3.88
C LYS A 4 22.82 10.93 -2.50
N SER A 5 22.26 11.86 -1.75
CA SER A 5 22.83 12.37 -0.49
C SER A 5 22.61 11.49 0.75
N THR A 6 21.82 10.42 0.65
CA THR A 6 21.42 9.60 1.81
C THR A 6 22.09 8.22 1.87
N LEU A 7 22.77 7.81 0.83
CA LEU A 7 23.59 6.61 0.85
C LEU A 7 25.06 7.04 0.95
N ASP A 8 25.71 6.75 2.05
CA ASP A 8 27.17 6.92 2.23
C ASP A 8 28.01 5.99 1.33
N PHE A 9 27.37 5.42 0.31
CA PHE A 9 28.02 4.56 -0.66
C PHE A 9 28.05 5.27 -2.00
N ASP A 10 29.22 5.31 -2.61
CA ASP A 10 29.38 5.55 -4.05
C ASP A 10 28.69 4.40 -4.81
N VAL A 11 27.35 4.40 -4.80
CA VAL A 11 26.58 3.50 -5.66
C VAL A 11 26.72 4.06 -7.07
N PRO A 12 27.46 3.40 -7.96
CA PRO A 12 27.57 3.86 -9.33
C PRO A 12 26.17 3.90 -9.95
N GLY A 13 25.73 5.09 -10.34
CA GLY A 13 24.52 5.22 -11.17
C GLY A 13 23.34 5.99 -10.59
N GLY A 14 23.15 6.11 -9.29
CA GLY A 14 21.98 6.81 -8.73
C GLY A 14 20.64 6.16 -9.17
N GLN A 15 19.55 6.91 -9.10
CA GLN A 15 18.24 6.46 -9.57
C GLN A 15 18.24 6.19 -11.08
N SER A 16 17.66 5.05 -11.49
CA SER A 16 17.32 4.85 -12.88
C SER A 16 16.22 5.86 -13.33
N PRO A 17 16.09 6.14 -14.64
CA PRO A 17 15.01 7.02 -15.11
C PRO A 17 13.62 6.62 -14.66
N LEU A 18 13.32 5.30 -14.57
CA LEU A 18 12.05 4.81 -14.07
C LEU A 18 11.88 5.04 -12.56
N GLN A 19 12.92 4.80 -11.76
CA GLN A 19 12.89 5.09 -10.33
C GLN A 19 12.67 6.58 -10.08
N ALA A 20 13.31 7.45 -10.86
CA ALA A 20 13.10 8.90 -10.77
C ALA A 20 11.65 9.31 -11.09
N ILE A 21 11.01 8.65 -12.06
CA ILE A 21 9.60 8.89 -12.38
C ILE A 21 8.71 8.45 -11.22
N VAL A 22 8.91 7.25 -10.69
CA VAL A 22 8.13 6.73 -9.56
C VAL A 22 8.31 7.60 -8.32
N TYR A 23 9.54 8.03 -8.04
CA TYR A 23 9.84 8.94 -6.93
C TYR A 23 9.13 10.29 -7.08
N ARG A 24 9.09 10.85 -8.30
CA ARG A 24 8.33 12.07 -8.56
C ARG A 24 6.83 11.87 -8.29
N TRP A 25 6.22 10.76 -8.71
CA TRP A 25 4.82 10.46 -8.41
C TRP A 25 4.57 10.25 -6.92
N TYR A 26 5.53 9.65 -6.21
CA TYR A 26 5.49 9.53 -4.75
C TYR A 26 5.46 10.91 -4.08
N ARG A 27 6.30 11.84 -4.55
CA ARG A 27 6.30 13.23 -4.06
C ARG A 27 4.99 13.94 -4.40
N GLU A 28 4.50 13.84 -5.64
CA GLU A 28 3.21 14.41 -6.04
C GLU A 28 2.06 13.88 -5.15
N PHE A 29 2.08 12.59 -4.81
CA PHE A 29 1.07 12.02 -3.92
C PHE A 29 1.10 12.66 -2.54
N HIS A 30 2.27 12.71 -1.92
CA HIS A 30 2.38 13.19 -0.54
C HIS A 30 2.39 14.72 -0.40
N ASP A 31 2.89 15.44 -1.38
CA ASP A 31 3.07 16.88 -1.30
C ASP A 31 1.88 17.68 -1.87
N ASP A 32 1.17 17.10 -2.85
CA ASP A 32 0.08 17.78 -3.54
C ASP A 32 -1.27 17.09 -3.32
N PHE A 33 -1.34 15.77 -3.63
CA PHE A 33 -2.61 15.06 -3.62
C PHE A 33 -3.16 14.85 -2.21
N VAL A 34 -2.35 14.39 -1.25
CA VAL A 34 -2.81 14.16 0.14
C VAL A 34 -3.32 15.45 0.77
N PRO A 35 -2.58 16.59 0.77
CA PRO A 35 -3.09 17.85 1.31
C PRO A 35 -4.40 18.31 0.68
N TRP A 36 -4.53 18.16 -0.65
CA TRP A 36 -5.77 18.45 -1.37
C TRP A 36 -6.91 17.51 -0.92
N ALA A 37 -6.65 16.21 -0.88
CA ALA A 37 -7.67 15.21 -0.59
C ALA A 37 -8.19 15.31 0.85
N VAL A 38 -7.32 15.63 1.81
CA VAL A 38 -7.72 15.85 3.21
C VAL A 38 -8.19 17.29 3.49
N GLN A 39 -8.23 18.15 2.47
CA GLN A 39 -8.68 19.54 2.60
C GLN A 39 -7.90 20.32 3.70
N GLN A 40 -6.59 20.09 3.75
CA GLN A 40 -5.68 20.65 4.76
C GLN A 40 -6.02 20.30 6.23
N GLN A 41 -6.86 19.29 6.44
CA GLN A 41 -7.17 18.78 7.78
C GLN A 41 -6.06 17.82 8.27
N PRO A 42 -5.89 17.67 9.58
CA PRO A 42 -5.04 16.62 10.14
C PRO A 42 -5.45 15.24 9.61
N TYR A 43 -4.46 14.39 9.33
CA TYR A 43 -4.69 13.05 8.81
C TYR A 43 -3.83 12.01 9.52
N VAL A 44 -4.27 10.77 9.45
CA VAL A 44 -3.52 9.59 9.89
C VAL A 44 -2.86 8.98 8.66
N LEU A 45 -1.57 8.67 8.78
CA LEU A 45 -0.81 7.96 7.75
C LEU A 45 -0.71 6.47 8.10
N CYS A 46 -1.10 5.61 7.17
CA CYS A 46 -0.93 4.16 7.27
C CYS A 46 -0.01 3.65 6.16
N HIS A 47 1.05 2.94 6.53
CA HIS A 47 1.91 2.24 5.57
C HIS A 47 1.50 0.77 5.49
N GLY A 48 1.24 0.29 4.30
CA GLY A 48 0.62 -1.00 4.04
C GLY A 48 1.52 -2.24 4.17
N GLY A 49 2.73 -2.13 4.73
CA GLY A 49 3.72 -3.23 4.81
C GLY A 49 4.66 -3.29 3.61
N ASP A 50 5.62 -4.22 3.62
CA ASP A 50 6.67 -4.37 2.60
C ASP A 50 7.46 -3.05 2.39
N ILE A 51 7.93 -2.46 3.51
CA ILE A 51 8.54 -1.12 3.51
C ILE A 51 9.94 -1.08 2.90
N VAL A 52 10.59 -2.23 2.78
CA VAL A 52 11.89 -2.41 2.11
C VAL A 52 11.79 -3.50 1.06
N ASP A 53 12.81 -3.60 0.19
CA ASP A 53 12.88 -4.68 -0.80
C ASP A 53 13.27 -6.02 -0.16
N GLY A 54 13.97 -5.98 0.97
CA GLY A 54 14.41 -7.17 1.70
C GLY A 54 15.57 -7.90 1.01
N ASP A 55 15.93 -9.08 1.52
CA ASP A 55 16.86 -10.01 0.87
C ASP A 55 16.12 -11.30 0.52
N HIS A 56 15.56 -11.35 -0.69
CA HIS A 56 14.73 -12.48 -1.10
C HIS A 56 14.96 -12.90 -2.55
N HIS A 57 14.61 -14.15 -2.85
CA HIS A 57 14.60 -14.71 -4.21
C HIS A 57 15.92 -14.61 -4.97
N ARG A 58 17.06 -14.39 -4.28
CA ARG A 58 18.37 -14.14 -4.88
C ARG A 58 18.31 -13.02 -5.93
N SER A 59 17.60 -11.95 -5.60
CA SER A 59 17.45 -10.79 -6.48
C SER A 59 18.80 -10.13 -6.70
N THR A 60 19.15 -9.86 -7.95
CA THR A 60 20.35 -9.14 -8.36
C THR A 60 20.05 -7.73 -8.85
N THR A 61 18.78 -7.32 -8.78
CA THR A 61 18.31 -6.02 -9.28
C THR A 61 18.10 -5.01 -8.15
N GLN A 62 18.39 -5.40 -6.91
CA GLN A 62 18.36 -4.51 -5.75
C GLN A 62 19.53 -3.54 -5.78
N VAL A 63 19.31 -2.34 -5.26
CA VAL A 63 20.39 -1.34 -5.14
C VAL A 63 21.44 -1.80 -4.14
N THR A 64 21.00 -2.44 -3.06
CA THR A 64 21.84 -3.04 -2.04
C THR A 64 21.12 -4.21 -1.38
N GLN A 65 21.87 -5.23 -0.98
CA GLN A 65 21.40 -6.33 -0.15
C GLN A 65 21.63 -6.05 1.35
N ASP A 66 22.32 -4.98 1.69
CA ASP A 66 22.50 -4.56 3.07
C ASP A 66 21.17 -4.04 3.64
N LEU A 67 20.57 -4.84 4.51
CA LEU A 67 19.28 -4.51 5.14
C LEU A 67 19.36 -3.24 5.99
N LYS A 68 20.53 -2.96 6.61
CA LYS A 68 20.70 -1.73 7.38
C LYS A 68 20.65 -0.49 6.47
N ALA A 69 21.30 -0.57 5.30
CA ALA A 69 21.22 0.49 4.30
C ALA A 69 19.77 0.67 3.77
N GLN A 70 19.04 -0.43 3.56
CA GLN A 70 17.63 -0.35 3.18
C GLN A 70 16.76 0.30 4.27
N GLU A 71 16.98 -0.05 5.56
CA GLU A 71 16.33 0.60 6.70
C GLU A 71 16.58 2.10 6.72
N ASP A 72 17.84 2.52 6.55
CA ASP A 72 18.22 3.94 6.60
C ASP A 72 17.58 4.74 5.46
N VAL A 73 17.52 4.15 4.26
CA VAL A 73 16.82 4.73 3.12
C VAL A 73 15.32 4.86 3.38
N ALA A 74 14.68 3.81 3.88
CA ALA A 74 13.24 3.82 4.17
C ALA A 74 12.89 4.90 5.22
N VAL A 75 13.68 5.00 6.28
CA VAL A 75 13.48 6.04 7.31
C VAL A 75 13.68 7.44 6.73
N ALA A 76 14.73 7.65 5.93
CA ALA A 76 15.00 8.96 5.33
C ALA A 76 13.89 9.41 4.36
N ASP A 77 13.32 8.48 3.60
CA ASP A 77 12.22 8.77 2.67
C ASP A 77 10.89 9.04 3.38
N MET A 78 10.61 8.28 4.45
CA MET A 78 9.33 8.35 5.15
C MET A 78 9.27 9.45 6.21
N MET A 79 10.37 9.78 6.88
CA MET A 79 10.39 10.72 8.00
C MET A 79 9.72 12.06 7.66
N PRO A 80 10.03 12.74 6.53
CA PRO A 80 9.41 14.03 6.20
C PRO A 80 7.89 13.94 5.97
N ILE A 81 7.38 12.74 5.69
CA ILE A 81 5.95 12.49 5.47
C ILE A 81 5.26 12.18 6.78
N VAL A 82 5.91 11.36 7.61
CA VAL A 82 5.42 11.00 8.95
C VAL A 82 5.30 12.23 9.83
N GLU A 83 6.26 13.15 9.80
CA GLU A 83 6.25 14.40 10.57
C GLU A 83 5.06 15.33 10.24
N ARG A 84 4.43 15.17 9.08
CA ARG A 84 3.24 15.93 8.68
C ARG A 84 1.92 15.28 9.10
N ALA A 85 1.94 14.00 9.44
CA ALA A 85 0.76 13.27 9.86
C ALA A 85 0.48 13.48 11.36
N ALA A 86 -0.79 13.49 11.74
CA ALA A 86 -1.19 13.54 13.15
C ALA A 86 -0.85 12.25 13.90
N ALA A 87 -0.84 11.12 13.18
CA ALA A 87 -0.39 9.82 13.68
C ALA A 87 0.10 8.95 12.51
N TYR A 88 1.02 8.05 12.81
CA TYR A 88 1.56 7.09 11.84
C TYR A 88 1.37 5.66 12.33
N PHE A 89 0.87 4.80 11.47
CA PHE A 89 0.73 3.37 11.68
C PHE A 89 1.45 2.59 10.58
N GLN A 90 2.09 1.49 10.95
CA GLN A 90 2.75 0.61 10.01
C GLN A 90 2.21 -0.81 10.12
N LEU A 91 1.78 -1.37 8.99
CA LEU A 91 1.38 -2.77 8.90
C LEU A 91 2.59 -3.68 8.71
N ALA A 92 2.45 -4.92 9.19
CA ALA A 92 3.34 -6.01 8.87
C ALA A 92 3.12 -6.45 7.41
N GLY A 93 4.18 -6.50 6.64
CA GLY A 93 4.17 -7.03 5.28
C GLY A 93 4.54 -8.51 5.22
N THR A 94 5.20 -8.92 4.14
CA THR A 94 5.68 -10.29 3.96
C THR A 94 7.03 -10.52 4.63
N PRO A 95 7.32 -11.71 5.13
CA PRO A 95 8.65 -12.05 5.63
C PRO A 95 9.75 -11.89 4.56
N ALA A 96 9.40 -12.03 3.29
CA ALA A 96 10.32 -11.86 2.17
C ALA A 96 10.89 -10.43 2.09
N HIS A 97 10.07 -9.44 2.39
CA HIS A 97 10.43 -8.02 2.36
C HIS A 97 10.81 -7.50 3.75
N ASP A 98 9.99 -7.76 4.74
CA ASP A 98 10.12 -7.19 6.09
C ASP A 98 11.07 -8.00 7.00
N GLY A 99 11.64 -9.09 6.50
CA GLY A 99 12.53 -10.00 7.22
C GLY A 99 11.78 -11.05 8.06
N GLU A 100 12.51 -12.10 8.47
CA GLU A 100 11.92 -13.11 9.37
C GLU A 100 11.42 -12.44 10.66
N SER A 101 10.22 -12.83 11.09
CA SER A 101 9.54 -12.20 12.24
C SER A 101 9.41 -10.68 12.13
N TRP A 102 9.45 -10.14 10.89
CA TRP A 102 9.31 -8.70 10.59
C TRP A 102 10.34 -7.80 11.29
N VAL A 103 11.56 -8.31 11.52
CA VAL A 103 12.60 -7.59 12.29
C VAL A 103 12.94 -6.25 11.66
N THR A 104 13.09 -6.20 10.32
CA THR A 104 13.43 -4.98 9.59
C THR A 104 12.31 -3.94 9.68
N ALA A 105 11.07 -4.37 9.42
CA ALA A 105 9.91 -3.48 9.50
C ALA A 105 9.69 -2.94 10.93
N ARG A 106 9.90 -3.76 11.98
CA ARG A 106 9.81 -3.29 13.38
C ARG A 106 10.79 -2.18 13.68
N ARG A 107 12.07 -2.34 13.29
CA ARG A 107 13.08 -1.30 13.52
C ARG A 107 12.74 0.00 12.80
N ILE A 108 12.22 -0.09 11.59
CA ILE A 108 11.78 1.09 10.83
C ILE A 108 10.58 1.73 11.51
N ALA A 109 9.57 0.96 11.92
CA ALA A 109 8.40 1.45 12.62
C ALA A 109 8.76 2.19 13.93
N GLU A 110 9.69 1.62 14.72
CA GLU A 110 10.23 2.25 15.94
C GLU A 110 10.94 3.58 15.62
N ARG A 111 11.82 3.58 14.62
CA ARG A 111 12.58 4.77 14.21
C ARG A 111 11.70 5.88 13.66
N LEU A 112 10.61 5.54 13.00
CA LEU A 112 9.61 6.48 12.48
C LEU A 112 8.58 6.91 13.53
N GLY A 113 8.63 6.35 14.75
CA GLY A 113 7.68 6.68 15.81
C GLY A 113 6.27 6.22 15.53
N ALA A 114 6.09 5.08 14.84
CA ALA A 114 4.77 4.52 14.60
C ALA A 114 4.02 4.27 15.91
N CYS A 115 2.70 4.43 15.88
CA CYS A 115 1.84 4.15 17.03
C CYS A 115 1.96 2.68 17.45
N LYS A 116 2.01 2.43 18.75
CA LYS A 116 2.07 1.06 19.28
C LYS A 116 0.73 0.34 19.10
N VAL A 117 0.82 -0.97 18.97
CA VAL A 117 -0.34 -1.86 19.08
C VAL A 117 -0.87 -1.80 20.51
N GLU A 118 -2.17 -1.65 20.68
CA GLU A 118 -2.79 -1.57 21.99
C GLU A 118 -2.46 -2.80 22.85
N GLY A 119 -2.01 -2.56 24.07
CA GLY A 119 -1.60 -3.63 24.99
C GLY A 119 -0.28 -4.34 24.64
N SER A 120 0.51 -3.78 23.73
CA SER A 120 1.79 -4.34 23.27
C SER A 120 2.88 -3.28 23.19
N GLU A 121 4.15 -3.73 23.22
CA GLU A 121 5.29 -2.87 22.92
C GLU A 121 5.60 -2.79 21.41
N SER A 122 4.87 -3.53 20.57
CA SER A 122 5.09 -3.53 19.12
C SER A 122 4.57 -2.25 18.47
N HIS A 123 5.36 -1.68 17.58
CA HIS A 123 4.98 -0.59 16.67
C HIS A 123 4.48 -1.10 15.31
N LEU A 124 4.42 -2.41 15.12
CA LEU A 124 4.03 -3.04 13.87
C LEU A 124 2.70 -3.78 14.04
N HIS A 125 1.73 -3.41 13.23
CA HIS A 125 0.37 -3.94 13.28
C HIS A 125 0.18 -5.08 12.28
N PRO A 126 -0.28 -6.27 12.69
CA PRO A 126 -0.66 -7.32 11.74
C PRO A 126 -1.96 -6.98 11.01
N GLU A 127 -2.84 -6.28 11.68
CA GLU A 127 -4.11 -5.74 11.20
C GLU A 127 -4.35 -4.41 11.91
N LEU A 128 -4.90 -3.45 11.22
CA LEU A 128 -5.32 -2.17 11.79
C LEU A 128 -6.82 -2.01 11.60
N ARG A 129 -7.53 -1.73 12.70
CA ARG A 129 -8.92 -1.31 12.67
C ARG A 129 -9.02 0.09 13.24
N MET A 130 -9.65 0.99 12.49
CA MET A 130 -9.82 2.37 12.91
C MET A 130 -11.18 2.91 12.52
N MET A 131 -11.67 3.86 13.28
CA MET A 131 -12.88 4.62 12.94
C MET A 131 -12.49 5.88 12.19
N VAL A 132 -13.17 6.12 11.06
CA VAL A 132 -13.10 7.38 10.32
C VAL A 132 -14.53 7.91 10.18
N GLY A 133 -14.89 8.88 11.01
CA GLY A 133 -16.29 9.19 11.26
C GLY A 133 -17.01 7.99 11.87
N ASP A 134 -18.15 7.60 11.28
CA ASP A 134 -18.92 6.44 11.71
C ASP A 134 -18.53 5.15 10.96
N ALA A 135 -17.54 5.20 10.07
CA ALA A 135 -17.11 4.04 9.30
C ALA A 135 -15.90 3.35 9.94
N MET A 136 -16.02 2.04 10.14
CA MET A 136 -14.88 1.19 10.52
C MET A 136 -14.09 0.81 9.26
N ILE A 137 -12.77 1.06 9.31
CA ILE A 137 -11.81 0.64 8.31
C ILE A 137 -11.03 -0.56 8.87
N GLN A 138 -10.89 -1.60 8.06
CA GLN A 138 -9.95 -2.69 8.29
C GLN A 138 -8.84 -2.62 7.24
N ASP A 139 -7.61 -2.55 7.69
CA ASP A 139 -6.42 -2.47 6.86
C ASP A 139 -5.47 -3.61 7.17
N THR A 140 -5.12 -4.41 6.15
CA THR A 140 -4.18 -5.54 6.25
C THR A 140 -3.32 -5.62 5.00
N HIS A 141 -2.10 -6.16 5.14
CA HIS A 141 -1.19 -6.29 4.00
C HIS A 141 -1.70 -7.27 2.95
N HIS A 142 -2.17 -8.44 3.36
CA HIS A 142 -2.57 -9.50 2.42
C HIS A 142 -4.02 -9.38 1.98
N VAL A 143 -4.25 -9.69 0.71
CA VAL A 143 -5.55 -10.16 0.20
C VAL A 143 -5.60 -11.67 0.44
N SER A 144 -6.76 -12.25 0.74
CA SER A 144 -6.89 -13.70 0.95
C SER A 144 -6.26 -14.49 -0.21
N ALA A 145 -5.66 -15.64 0.10
CA ALA A 145 -4.85 -16.46 -0.83
C ALA A 145 -5.58 -16.88 -2.12
N THR A 146 -6.89 -16.81 -2.15
CA THR A 146 -7.71 -17.10 -3.33
C THR A 146 -7.65 -16.02 -4.42
N GLY A 147 -7.05 -14.85 -4.12
CA GLY A 147 -7.01 -13.71 -5.02
C GLY A 147 -6.00 -13.79 -6.17
N LEU A 148 -4.96 -14.61 -6.06
CA LEU A 148 -3.85 -14.64 -7.05
C LEU A 148 -4.24 -15.14 -8.43
N HIS A 149 -5.32 -15.91 -8.56
CA HIS A 149 -5.77 -16.50 -9.83
C HIS A 149 -7.12 -15.96 -10.32
N LYS A 150 -7.76 -15.08 -9.56
CA LYS A 150 -9.03 -14.43 -9.93
C LYS A 150 -8.77 -12.96 -10.27
N SER A 151 -9.74 -12.32 -10.92
CA SER A 151 -9.66 -10.88 -11.10
C SER A 151 -9.54 -10.19 -9.72
N MET A 152 -8.72 -9.15 -9.62
CA MET A 152 -8.50 -8.44 -8.34
C MET A 152 -9.80 -8.01 -7.64
N PRO A 153 -10.84 -7.50 -8.34
CA PRO A 153 -12.13 -7.20 -7.71
C PRO A 153 -12.80 -8.42 -7.07
N THR A 154 -12.65 -9.61 -7.66
CA THR A 154 -13.22 -10.85 -7.10
C THR A 154 -12.52 -11.25 -5.80
N GLY A 155 -11.19 -11.09 -5.72
CA GLY A 155 -10.43 -11.40 -4.51
C GLY A 155 -10.87 -10.56 -3.33
N ILE A 156 -10.93 -9.25 -3.49
CA ILE A 156 -11.32 -8.36 -2.40
C ILE A 156 -12.81 -8.48 -2.05
N THR A 157 -13.67 -8.81 -3.01
CA THR A 157 -15.09 -9.11 -2.74
C THR A 157 -15.24 -10.38 -1.91
N SER A 158 -14.51 -11.44 -2.23
CA SER A 158 -14.54 -12.69 -1.46
C SER A 158 -14.05 -12.46 -0.03
N ASP A 159 -12.97 -11.71 0.14
CA ASP A 159 -12.43 -11.37 1.45
C ASP A 159 -13.46 -10.57 2.30
N ALA A 160 -14.10 -9.56 1.72
CA ALA A 160 -15.14 -8.80 2.39
C ALA A 160 -16.33 -9.69 2.81
N ILE A 161 -16.76 -10.63 1.96
CA ILE A 161 -17.84 -11.56 2.28
C ILE A 161 -17.45 -12.46 3.46
N GLU A 162 -16.22 -12.98 3.49
CA GLU A 162 -15.72 -13.76 4.61
C GLU A 162 -15.74 -12.98 5.94
N GLN A 163 -15.34 -11.70 5.90
CA GLN A 163 -15.40 -10.81 7.06
C GLN A 163 -16.85 -10.58 7.52
N PHE A 164 -17.80 -10.37 6.60
CA PHE A 164 -19.22 -10.24 6.93
C PHE A 164 -19.79 -11.50 7.60
N ILE A 165 -19.43 -12.68 7.08
CA ILE A 165 -19.86 -13.95 7.67
C ILE A 165 -19.26 -14.12 9.07
N THR A 166 -17.98 -13.80 9.23
CA THR A 166 -17.29 -13.90 10.51
C THR A 166 -17.88 -12.95 11.56
N ALA A 167 -18.09 -11.68 11.19
CA ALA A 167 -18.72 -10.70 12.06
C ALA A 167 -20.14 -11.11 12.46
N ALA A 168 -20.93 -11.62 11.51
CA ALA A 168 -22.29 -12.10 11.78
C ALA A 168 -22.33 -13.30 12.75
N LYS A 169 -21.34 -14.19 12.67
CA LYS A 169 -21.23 -15.36 13.57
C LYS A 169 -20.74 -14.99 14.96
N SER A 170 -19.82 -14.05 15.07
CA SER A 170 -19.21 -13.63 16.35
C SER A 170 -20.00 -12.53 17.04
N GLY A 171 -20.96 -11.89 16.38
CA GLY A 171 -21.65 -10.71 16.90
C GLY A 171 -20.77 -9.47 16.98
N SER A 172 -19.62 -9.46 16.28
CA SER A 172 -18.71 -8.32 16.23
C SER A 172 -19.15 -7.28 15.18
N GLU A 173 -18.67 -6.04 15.34
CA GLU A 173 -18.85 -5.04 14.32
C GLU A 173 -18.13 -5.42 13.02
N CYS A 174 -18.77 -5.13 11.90
CA CYS A 174 -18.24 -5.42 10.58
C CYS A 174 -17.63 -4.16 9.97
N PRO A 175 -16.39 -4.23 9.48
CA PRO A 175 -15.79 -3.12 8.75
C PRO A 175 -16.61 -2.73 7.51
N GLN A 176 -16.65 -1.43 7.22
CA GLN A 176 -17.27 -0.89 6.01
C GLN A 176 -16.24 -0.65 4.91
N VAL A 177 -14.97 -0.49 5.27
CA VAL A 177 -13.88 -0.29 4.33
C VAL A 177 -12.80 -1.36 4.57
N PHE A 178 -12.44 -2.06 3.52
CA PHE A 178 -11.39 -3.08 3.49
C PHE A 178 -10.25 -2.57 2.62
N LEU A 179 -9.11 -2.25 3.21
CA LEU A 179 -7.90 -1.90 2.49
C LEU A 179 -6.98 -3.12 2.44
N ARG A 180 -6.43 -3.41 1.28
CA ARG A 180 -5.53 -4.54 1.03
C ARG A 180 -4.36 -4.09 0.16
N HIS A 181 -3.19 -4.60 0.45
CA HIS A 181 -1.93 -4.23 -0.21
C HIS A 181 -1.33 -5.40 -1.00
N HIS A 182 -0.03 -5.54 -1.02
CA HIS A 182 0.76 -6.65 -1.60
C HIS A 182 0.67 -6.82 -3.12
N CYS A 183 -0.49 -6.64 -3.71
CA CYS A 183 -0.72 -6.94 -5.14
C CYS A 183 -0.18 -5.88 -6.09
N HIS A 184 0.27 -4.73 -5.60
CA HIS A 184 0.75 -3.57 -6.39
C HIS A 184 -0.20 -3.19 -7.54
N HIS A 185 -1.47 -3.39 -7.33
CA HIS A 185 -2.50 -3.10 -8.32
C HIS A 185 -3.73 -2.49 -7.64
N HIS A 186 -4.22 -1.38 -8.19
CA HIS A 186 -5.44 -0.77 -7.71
C HIS A 186 -6.66 -1.44 -8.33
N SER A 187 -7.56 -1.87 -7.48
CA SER A 187 -8.92 -2.24 -7.86
C SER A 187 -9.89 -1.84 -6.76
N ARG A 188 -11.14 -1.73 -7.12
CA ARG A 188 -12.21 -1.39 -6.19
C ARG A 188 -13.39 -2.32 -6.39
N SER A 189 -13.98 -2.75 -5.29
CA SER A 189 -15.26 -3.44 -5.22
C SER A 189 -16.11 -2.78 -4.14
N GLY A 190 -17.41 -3.00 -4.17
CA GLY A 190 -18.31 -2.43 -3.17
C GLY A 190 -19.74 -2.83 -3.45
N GLY A 191 -20.58 -2.56 -2.49
CA GLY A 191 -22.02 -2.86 -2.57
C GLY A 191 -22.76 -2.36 -1.34
N PHE A 192 -24.03 -2.66 -1.28
CA PHE A 192 -24.84 -2.39 -0.10
C PHE A 192 -24.79 -3.58 0.86
N LEU A 193 -24.73 -3.30 2.16
CA LEU A 193 -25.03 -4.27 3.20
C LEU A 193 -26.55 -4.45 3.33
N ARG A 194 -27.01 -5.18 4.35
CA ARG A 194 -28.43 -5.38 4.63
C ARG A 194 -29.22 -4.07 4.72
N ASP A 195 -28.61 -3.02 5.25
CA ASP A 195 -29.12 -1.67 5.22
C ASP A 195 -28.74 -1.03 3.88
N PRO A 196 -29.70 -0.60 3.04
CA PRO A 196 -29.41 0.06 1.78
C PRO A 196 -28.68 1.40 1.93
N ASN A 197 -28.60 1.95 3.13
CA ASN A 197 -27.86 3.17 3.43
C ASN A 197 -26.40 2.89 3.81
N VAL A 198 -26.03 1.64 4.06
CA VAL A 198 -24.66 1.26 4.45
C VAL A 198 -23.93 0.64 3.26
N HIS A 199 -23.04 1.42 2.68
CA HIS A 199 -22.16 0.99 1.61
C HIS A 199 -20.86 0.40 2.17
N TRP A 200 -20.43 -0.75 1.65
CA TRP A 200 -19.09 -1.25 1.91
C TRP A 200 -18.17 -1.00 0.73
N HIS A 201 -16.89 -0.89 1.00
CA HIS A 201 -15.85 -0.65 0.01
C HIS A 201 -14.68 -1.60 0.24
N GLY A 202 -14.31 -2.36 -0.77
CA GLY A 202 -13.07 -3.12 -0.83
C GLY A 202 -12.10 -2.47 -1.80
N VAL A 203 -10.87 -2.21 -1.37
CA VAL A 203 -9.88 -1.50 -2.18
C VAL A 203 -8.54 -2.21 -2.09
N THR A 204 -7.95 -2.58 -3.22
CA THR A 204 -6.54 -2.90 -3.27
C THR A 204 -5.75 -1.63 -3.52
N VAL A 205 -4.79 -1.36 -2.63
CA VAL A 205 -3.97 -0.15 -2.65
C VAL A 205 -2.75 -0.39 -3.54
N PRO A 206 -2.41 0.52 -4.46
CA PRO A 206 -1.19 0.40 -5.26
C PRO A 206 0.07 0.52 -4.39
N GLY A 207 1.21 0.08 -4.92
CA GLY A 207 2.51 0.20 -4.26
C GLY A 207 3.40 1.27 -4.89
N TRP A 208 4.64 1.36 -4.43
CA TRP A 208 5.66 2.27 -4.98
C TRP A 208 6.86 1.53 -5.54
N GLN A 209 6.75 0.20 -5.68
CA GLN A 209 7.83 -0.66 -6.15
C GLN A 209 7.72 -0.95 -7.64
N LEU A 210 8.83 -0.86 -8.35
CA LEU A 210 8.94 -1.34 -9.72
C LEU A 210 8.86 -2.87 -9.75
N LYS A 211 8.26 -3.40 -10.81
CA LYS A 211 8.12 -4.85 -10.99
C LYS A 211 9.48 -5.48 -11.25
N GLY A 212 9.97 -6.24 -10.27
CA GLY A 212 11.20 -7.00 -10.36
C GLY A 212 11.08 -8.26 -11.24
N PRO A 213 12.16 -9.05 -11.40
CA PRO A 213 12.15 -10.27 -12.20
C PRO A 213 11.25 -11.38 -11.68
N TYR A 214 11.08 -11.48 -10.35
CA TYR A 214 10.31 -12.56 -9.72
C TYR A 214 8.83 -12.57 -10.11
N PRO A 215 8.08 -11.47 -10.07
CA PRO A 215 6.70 -11.41 -10.54
C PRO A 215 6.54 -11.86 -12.01
N TRP A 216 7.54 -11.62 -12.85
CA TRP A 216 7.53 -12.11 -14.22
C TRP A 216 7.67 -13.64 -14.31
N LYS A 217 8.41 -14.26 -13.40
CA LYS A 217 8.61 -15.73 -13.36
C LYS A 217 7.35 -16.46 -12.87
N VAL A 218 6.67 -15.93 -11.86
CA VAL A 218 5.52 -16.60 -11.23
C VAL A 218 4.17 -16.33 -11.91
N GLY A 219 4.19 -15.79 -13.13
CA GLY A 219 2.97 -15.64 -13.91
C GLY A 219 2.17 -14.36 -13.67
N ALA A 220 2.64 -13.45 -12.83
CA ALA A 220 2.07 -12.11 -12.70
C ALA A 220 2.32 -11.24 -13.95
N ARG A 221 2.28 -11.88 -15.13
CA ARG A 221 2.70 -11.31 -16.42
C ARG A 221 1.74 -10.24 -16.90
N ASN A 222 0.46 -10.42 -16.60
CA ASN A 222 -0.62 -9.67 -17.25
C ASN A 222 -0.95 -8.37 -16.52
N HIS A 223 -0.34 -8.11 -15.36
CA HIS A 223 -0.61 -6.91 -14.60
C HIS A 223 0.63 -6.02 -14.56
N LEU A 224 0.51 -4.85 -15.16
CA LEU A 224 1.47 -3.78 -14.95
C LEU A 224 1.24 -3.22 -13.53
N PRO A 225 2.29 -2.91 -12.77
CA PRO A 225 2.12 -2.35 -11.44
C PRO A 225 1.44 -0.98 -11.53
N HIS A 226 0.55 -0.72 -10.61
CA HIS A 226 0.04 0.60 -10.34
C HIS A 226 0.86 1.23 -9.22
N PHE A 227 1.21 2.50 -9.40
CA PHE A 227 1.91 3.30 -8.39
C PHE A 227 0.95 4.28 -7.77
N GLY A 228 1.01 4.43 -6.45
CA GLY A 228 0.14 5.38 -5.79
C GLY A 228 -0.26 5.01 -4.38
N GLY A 229 -1.33 5.64 -3.94
CA GLY A 229 -1.94 5.47 -2.64
C GLY A 229 -3.42 5.81 -2.67
N VAL A 230 -4.05 5.73 -1.51
CA VAL A 230 -5.48 6.00 -1.35
C VAL A 230 -5.68 6.90 -0.14
N VAL A 231 -6.54 7.89 -0.26
CA VAL A 231 -7.05 8.67 0.88
C VAL A 231 -8.48 8.23 1.15
N VAL A 232 -8.77 7.89 2.40
CA VAL A 232 -10.12 7.60 2.89
C VAL A 232 -10.54 8.75 3.79
N ARG A 233 -11.69 9.36 3.53
CA ARG A 233 -12.21 10.43 4.35
C ARG A 233 -13.69 10.24 4.64
N TRP A 234 -14.13 10.78 5.77
CA TRP A 234 -15.54 10.89 6.13
C TRP A 234 -16.06 12.25 5.71
N VAL A 235 -17.15 12.23 4.96
CA VAL A 235 -17.82 13.47 4.52
C VAL A 235 -19.16 13.57 5.22
N THR A 236 -19.34 14.66 5.95
CA THR A 236 -20.62 15.00 6.56
C THR A 236 -21.40 15.95 5.66
N ASN A 237 -22.69 15.72 5.56
CA ASN A 237 -23.61 16.65 4.92
C ASN A 237 -24.69 17.01 5.95
N PRO A 238 -24.99 18.29 6.18
CA PRO A 238 -26.02 18.71 7.13
C PRO A 238 -27.41 18.11 6.87
N PHE A 239 -27.65 17.64 5.64
CA PHE A 239 -28.96 17.14 5.18
C PHE A 239 -29.00 15.62 4.96
N SER A 240 -27.90 14.89 5.22
CA SER A 240 -27.83 13.44 5.08
C SER A 240 -26.87 12.81 6.09
N ALA A 241 -27.00 11.50 6.28
CA ALA A 241 -26.00 10.75 7.00
C ALA A 241 -24.61 10.93 6.34
N GLY A 242 -23.56 10.98 7.17
CA GLY A 242 -22.19 11.02 6.66
C GLY A 242 -21.89 9.78 5.81
N HIS A 243 -20.89 9.88 4.95
CA HIS A 243 -20.46 8.76 4.11
C HIS A 243 -18.94 8.76 3.92
N VAL A 244 -18.42 7.59 3.53
CA VAL A 244 -17.01 7.42 3.19
C VAL A 244 -16.78 7.81 1.75
N GLU A 245 -15.75 8.63 1.53
CA GLU A 245 -15.15 8.83 0.22
C GLU A 245 -13.78 8.17 0.14
N ILE A 246 -13.53 7.48 -0.97
CA ILE A 246 -12.25 6.86 -1.27
C ILE A 246 -11.68 7.53 -2.50
N LEU A 247 -10.56 8.22 -2.31
CA LEU A 247 -9.88 9.02 -3.31
C LEU A 247 -8.56 8.32 -3.69
N PRO A 248 -8.51 7.61 -4.82
CA PRO A 248 -7.30 6.96 -5.26
C PRO A 248 -6.41 7.93 -6.06
N TYR A 249 -5.12 7.91 -5.76
CA TYR A 249 -4.08 8.43 -6.65
C TYR A 249 -3.40 7.24 -7.32
N VAL A 250 -3.59 7.09 -8.62
CA VAL A 250 -3.08 5.94 -9.36
C VAL A 250 -2.33 6.39 -10.60
N ARG A 251 -1.10 5.93 -10.74
CA ARG A 251 -0.28 6.03 -11.92
C ARG A 251 0.03 4.62 -12.44
N GLY A 252 -0.07 4.41 -13.73
CA GLY A 252 0.26 3.13 -14.37
C GLY A 252 1.50 3.27 -15.25
N ALA A 253 2.34 2.23 -15.28
CA ALA A 253 3.23 2.06 -16.39
C ALA A 253 2.36 1.71 -17.60
N GLY A 254 2.30 2.57 -18.60
CA GLY A 254 1.60 2.26 -19.85
C GLY A 254 2.15 0.99 -20.50
N PRO A 255 1.38 0.28 -21.31
CA PRO A 255 1.86 -0.87 -22.05
C PRO A 255 3.06 -0.45 -22.92
N SER A 256 4.09 -1.29 -22.95
CA SER A 256 5.19 -1.09 -23.90
C SER A 256 4.61 -1.01 -25.32
N LYS A 257 5.07 -0.05 -26.12
CA LYS A 257 4.66 0.01 -27.52
C LYS A 257 5.03 -1.32 -28.20
N PRO A 258 4.13 -1.92 -28.97
CA PRO A 258 4.44 -3.15 -29.67
C PRO A 258 5.62 -2.91 -30.61
N ILE A 259 6.56 -3.86 -30.63
CA ILE A 259 7.65 -3.84 -31.61
C ILE A 259 7.02 -4.14 -32.96
N VAL A 260 7.04 -3.19 -33.86
CA VAL A 260 6.63 -3.43 -35.27
C VAL A 260 7.77 -4.08 -35.97
N VAL A 261 7.67 -5.38 -36.23
CA VAL A 261 8.60 -6.09 -37.10
C VAL A 261 8.29 -5.69 -38.53
N LYS A 262 9.08 -4.77 -39.10
CA LYS A 262 8.98 -4.42 -40.52
C LYS A 262 9.66 -5.49 -41.34
N GLY A 263 8.93 -6.06 -42.28
CA GLY A 263 9.49 -6.83 -43.40
C GLY A 263 9.92 -8.26 -43.07
N VAL A 264 8.96 -9.12 -42.76
CA VAL A 264 9.05 -10.52 -43.22
C VAL A 264 8.04 -10.65 -44.36
N SER A 265 8.42 -10.24 -45.57
CA SER A 265 7.72 -10.71 -46.77
C SER A 265 7.95 -12.22 -46.90
N ARG A 266 6.87 -12.98 -46.94
CA ARG A 266 6.88 -14.38 -47.30
C ARG A 266 7.25 -14.54 -48.76
#